data_53ec7a24e63f909308477b36896c3c13
#
_entry.id   53ec7a24e63f909308477b36896c3c13
#
_cell.length_a   1.000
_cell.length_b   1.000
_cell.length_c   1.000
_cell.angle_alpha   90.00
_cell.angle_beta   90.00
_cell.angle_gamma   90.00
#
_symmetry.space_group_name_H-M   'P 1'
#
loop_
_entity.id
_entity.type
_entity.pdbx_description
1 polymer ?
#
loop_
_entity_poly.entity_id
_entity_poly.type
_entity_poly.pdbx_seq_one_letter_code
_entity_poly.pdbx_strand_id
1 'polypeptide(L)'
;MDMPQPEINETSRPYWDALREGTLVIQRCGCGHGWLPARKHCPACLSPDVRWERASGRGRIVSWVVYHQAYHPAFESRLPYNVALVQLHEGPRLLTNITDANDSLVAEAPVELNVQWEGDVALARFRLAPAS
;
A
#
# COMPACT_ATOMS: atom_id res chain seq x y z
N MET A 1 23.45 5.47 1.67
CA MET A 1 22.58 5.93 0.57
C MET A 1 21.12 5.89 1.00
N ASP A 2 20.41 6.97 0.78
CA ASP A 2 19.02 7.06 1.22
C ASP A 2 18.09 6.26 0.31
N MET A 3 17.02 5.75 0.92
CA MET A 3 15.97 5.07 0.17
C MET A 3 15.23 6.06 -0.72
N PRO A 4 14.79 5.61 -1.93
CA PRO A 4 13.91 6.44 -2.74
C PRO A 4 12.67 6.84 -1.94
N GLN A 5 12.30 8.13 -2.00
CA GLN A 5 11.16 8.65 -1.28
C GLN A 5 9.98 8.82 -2.23
N PRO A 6 8.75 8.57 -1.78
CA PRO A 6 7.58 8.82 -2.60
C PRO A 6 7.38 10.33 -2.79
N GLU A 7 6.79 10.69 -3.92
CA GLU A 7 6.41 12.06 -4.17
C GLU A 7 5.11 12.37 -3.41
N ILE A 8 5.20 13.31 -2.47
CA ILE A 8 4.05 13.75 -1.69
C ILE A 8 3.61 15.10 -2.23
N ASN A 9 2.39 15.16 -2.74
CA ASN A 9 1.82 16.39 -3.27
C ASN A 9 0.49 16.71 -2.59
N GLU A 10 -0.15 17.81 -2.99
CA GLU A 10 -1.40 18.25 -2.38
C GLU A 10 -2.50 17.19 -2.51
N THR A 11 -2.58 16.52 -3.67
CA THR A 11 -3.60 15.51 -3.92
C THR A 11 -3.41 14.28 -3.04
N SER A 12 -2.17 13.84 -2.82
CA SER A 12 -1.87 12.64 -2.04
C SER A 12 -1.66 12.90 -0.55
N ARG A 13 -1.59 14.17 -0.13
CA ARG A 13 -1.28 14.51 1.27
C ARG A 13 -2.20 13.84 2.28
N PRO A 14 -3.53 13.80 2.09
CA PRO A 14 -4.39 13.13 3.08
C PRO A 14 -4.04 11.66 3.29
N TYR A 15 -3.60 10.97 2.24
CA TYR A 15 -3.15 9.58 2.32
C TYR A 15 -1.92 9.46 3.23
N TRP A 16 -0.91 10.31 3.00
CA TRP A 16 0.33 10.26 3.78
C TRP A 16 0.13 10.70 5.21
N ASP A 17 -0.71 11.72 5.44
CA ASP A 17 -1.03 12.19 6.79
C ASP A 17 -1.74 11.11 7.60
N ALA A 18 -2.65 10.36 6.98
CA ALA A 18 -3.34 9.26 7.65
C ALA A 18 -2.37 8.14 8.04
N LEU A 19 -1.42 7.80 7.18
CA LEU A 19 -0.42 6.78 7.49
C LEU A 19 0.46 7.18 8.67
N ARG A 20 0.78 8.47 8.81
CA ARG A 20 1.54 8.97 9.96
C ARG A 20 0.81 8.72 11.28
N GLU A 21 -0.52 8.60 11.23
CA GLU A 21 -1.35 8.28 12.38
C GLU A 21 -1.71 6.80 12.47
N GLY A 22 -1.15 5.98 11.58
CA GLY A 22 -1.38 4.54 11.56
C GLY A 22 -2.67 4.11 10.87
N THR A 23 -3.26 4.99 10.06
CA THR A 23 -4.52 4.75 9.37
C THR A 23 -4.32 4.70 7.87
N LEU A 24 -4.98 3.76 7.20
CA LEU A 24 -5.03 3.70 5.74
C LEU A 24 -6.33 4.30 5.25
N VAL A 25 -6.23 5.20 4.26
CA VAL A 25 -7.42 5.78 3.62
C VAL A 25 -7.35 5.54 2.11
N ILE A 26 -8.51 5.44 1.50
CA ILE A 26 -8.66 5.27 0.05
C ILE A 26 -9.51 6.43 -0.47
N GLN A 27 -9.48 6.64 -1.78
CA GLN A 27 -10.40 7.57 -2.41
C GLN A 27 -11.64 6.84 -2.91
N ARG A 28 -12.80 7.48 -2.80
CA ARG A 28 -14.07 6.96 -3.30
C ARG A 28 -14.86 8.06 -3.97
N CYS A 29 -15.45 7.72 -5.10
CA CYS A 29 -16.32 8.61 -5.84
C CYS A 29 -17.79 8.36 -5.48
N GLY A 30 -18.65 9.36 -5.69
CA GLY A 30 -20.09 9.19 -5.55
C GLY A 30 -20.67 8.09 -6.43
N CYS A 31 -19.97 7.69 -7.51
CA CYS A 31 -20.39 6.55 -8.34
C CYS A 31 -20.11 5.19 -7.69
N GLY A 32 -19.44 5.15 -6.54
CA GLY A 32 -19.13 3.93 -5.81
C GLY A 32 -17.75 3.36 -6.05
N HIS A 33 -17.02 3.86 -7.05
CA HIS A 33 -15.67 3.37 -7.35
C HIS A 33 -14.67 3.85 -6.27
N GLY A 34 -13.82 2.91 -5.81
CA GLY A 34 -12.74 3.21 -4.88
C GLY A 34 -11.39 2.90 -5.51
N TRP A 35 -10.35 3.67 -5.18
CA TRP A 35 -9.03 3.49 -5.78
C TRP A 35 -7.91 4.04 -4.93
N LEU A 36 -6.70 3.62 -5.29
CA LEU A 36 -5.41 4.16 -4.93
C LEU A 36 -4.50 3.96 -6.15
N PRO A 37 -3.49 4.77 -6.41
CA PRO A 37 -3.07 5.96 -5.66
C PRO A 37 -3.99 7.16 -5.88
N ALA A 38 -3.71 8.25 -5.14
CA ALA A 38 -4.53 9.47 -5.15
C ALA A 38 -4.64 10.11 -6.54
N ARG A 39 -5.85 10.51 -6.90
CA ARG A 39 -6.15 11.21 -8.15
C ARG A 39 -7.15 12.33 -7.87
N LYS A 40 -7.12 13.37 -8.69
CA LYS A 40 -8.06 14.49 -8.57
C LYS A 40 -9.47 14.14 -9.03
N HIS A 41 -9.58 13.19 -9.94
CA HIS A 41 -10.85 12.76 -10.52
C HIS A 41 -10.96 11.26 -10.46
N CYS A 42 -12.20 10.77 -10.39
CA CYS A 42 -12.47 9.33 -10.41
C CYS A 42 -11.95 8.72 -11.73
N PRO A 43 -11.10 7.67 -11.66
CA PRO A 43 -10.59 7.05 -12.88
C PRO A 43 -11.67 6.28 -13.65
N ALA A 44 -12.82 5.98 -13.03
CA ALA A 44 -13.90 5.26 -13.71
C ALA A 44 -14.88 6.20 -14.39
N CYS A 45 -15.31 7.29 -13.75
CA CYS A 45 -16.33 8.18 -14.31
C CYS A 45 -15.86 9.61 -14.54
N LEU A 46 -14.61 9.94 -14.17
CA LEU A 46 -13.97 11.24 -14.33
C LEU A 46 -14.62 12.38 -13.52
N SER A 47 -15.50 12.05 -12.58
CA SER A 47 -16.12 13.03 -11.69
C SER A 47 -15.09 13.63 -10.72
N PRO A 48 -15.22 14.93 -10.39
CA PRO A 48 -14.42 15.53 -9.31
C PRO A 48 -14.96 15.25 -7.91
N ASP A 49 -16.10 14.53 -7.80
CA ASP A 49 -16.72 14.19 -6.51
C ASP A 49 -15.94 13.06 -5.83
N VAL A 50 -14.75 13.40 -5.34
CA VAL A 50 -13.82 12.45 -4.74
C VAL A 50 -13.74 12.70 -3.26
N ARG A 51 -13.92 11.63 -2.47
CA ARG A 51 -13.83 11.68 -1.01
C ARG A 51 -12.79 10.73 -0.51
N TRP A 52 -12.23 11.02 0.66
CA TRP A 52 -11.36 10.10 1.36
C TRP A 52 -12.17 9.26 2.34
N GLU A 53 -11.92 7.96 2.33
CA GLU A 53 -12.63 7.00 3.16
C GLU A 53 -11.63 6.15 3.93
N ARG A 54 -11.89 5.95 5.22
CA ARG A 54 -11.04 5.11 6.04
C ARG A 54 -11.18 3.65 5.61
N ALA A 55 -10.04 2.97 5.42
CA ALA A 55 -10.00 1.54 5.13
C ALA A 55 -9.70 0.76 6.41
N SER A 56 -10.11 -0.50 6.43
CA SER A 56 -9.86 -1.39 7.58
C SER A 56 -8.38 -1.73 7.76
N GLY A 57 -7.58 -1.58 6.70
CA GLY A 57 -6.20 -2.04 6.69
C GLY A 57 -6.07 -3.53 6.43
N ARG A 58 -7.16 -4.20 6.09
CA ARG A 58 -7.17 -5.64 5.81
C ARG A 58 -7.30 -5.91 4.32
N GLY A 59 -6.65 -6.97 3.87
CA GLY A 59 -6.71 -7.36 2.48
C GLY A 59 -6.19 -8.77 2.30
N ARG A 60 -5.91 -9.10 1.05
CA ARG A 60 -5.37 -10.41 0.68
C ARG A 60 -4.32 -10.25 -0.40
N ILE A 61 -3.40 -11.19 -0.47
CA ILE A 61 -2.36 -11.20 -1.49
C ILE A 61 -2.96 -11.69 -2.80
N VAL A 62 -2.81 -10.89 -3.87
CA VAL A 62 -3.24 -11.28 -5.22
C VAL A 62 -2.08 -11.93 -5.96
N SER A 63 -0.90 -11.30 -5.91
CA SER A 63 0.31 -11.82 -6.53
C SER A 63 1.52 -11.20 -5.85
N TRP A 64 2.71 -11.76 -6.10
CA TRP A 64 3.93 -11.25 -5.50
C TRP A 64 5.15 -11.68 -6.30
N VAL A 65 6.26 -10.96 -6.06
CA VAL A 65 7.58 -11.31 -6.57
C VAL A 65 8.57 -11.18 -5.41
N VAL A 66 9.52 -12.08 -5.33
CA VAL A 66 10.63 -11.97 -4.37
C VAL A 66 11.91 -11.67 -5.15
N TYR A 67 12.55 -10.57 -4.80
CA TYR A 67 13.78 -10.13 -5.44
C TYR A 67 14.98 -10.61 -4.63
N HIS A 68 15.95 -11.22 -5.31
CA HIS A 68 17.19 -11.67 -4.71
C HIS A 68 18.37 -10.81 -5.16
N GLN A 69 18.12 -9.85 -6.06
CA GLN A 69 19.12 -8.92 -6.58
C GLN A 69 18.59 -7.50 -6.47
N ALA A 70 19.42 -6.58 -5.99
CA ALA A 70 19.03 -5.19 -5.87
C ALA A 70 19.18 -4.45 -7.20
N TYR A 71 18.12 -3.77 -7.62
CA TYR A 71 18.11 -2.89 -8.80
C TYR A 71 18.38 -1.43 -8.42
N HIS A 72 18.41 -1.13 -7.12
CA HIS A 72 18.79 0.17 -6.57
C HIS A 72 19.68 -0.08 -5.37
N PRO A 73 20.83 0.63 -5.25
CA PRO A 73 21.77 0.37 -4.13
C PRO A 73 21.14 0.46 -2.75
N ALA A 74 20.11 1.29 -2.59
CA ALA A 74 19.45 1.42 -1.30
C ALA A 74 18.76 0.14 -0.82
N PHE A 75 18.51 -0.82 -1.72
CA PHE A 75 17.84 -2.09 -1.37
C PHE A 75 18.81 -3.23 -1.09
N GLU A 76 20.10 -3.05 -1.29
CA GLU A 76 21.08 -4.14 -1.10
C GLU A 76 21.03 -4.76 0.28
N SER A 77 20.87 -3.95 1.32
CA SER A 77 20.81 -4.42 2.70
C SER A 77 19.48 -5.10 3.05
N ARG A 78 18.52 -5.07 2.14
CA ARG A 78 17.16 -5.60 2.37
C ARG A 78 16.86 -6.87 1.59
N LEU A 79 17.88 -7.39 0.89
CA LEU A 79 17.70 -8.61 0.10
C LEU A 79 17.66 -9.85 0.99
N PRO A 80 16.83 -10.84 0.67
CA PRO A 80 15.78 -10.76 -0.35
C PRO A 80 14.62 -9.87 0.11
N TYR A 81 13.92 -9.23 -0.81
CA TYR A 81 12.72 -8.46 -0.50
C TYR A 81 11.59 -8.81 -1.47
N ASN A 82 10.37 -8.61 -1.04
CA ASN A 82 9.20 -8.89 -1.86
C ASN A 82 8.49 -7.61 -2.29
N VAL A 83 7.78 -7.70 -3.40
CA VAL A 83 6.77 -6.73 -3.81
C VAL A 83 5.48 -7.52 -4.04
N ALA A 84 4.43 -7.14 -3.36
CA ALA A 84 3.15 -7.83 -3.41
C ALA A 84 2.05 -6.89 -3.88
N LEU A 85 1.14 -7.45 -4.69
CA LEU A 85 -0.11 -6.78 -5.02
C LEU A 85 -1.15 -7.26 -4.02
N VAL A 86 -1.69 -6.32 -3.23
CA VAL A 86 -2.69 -6.60 -2.21
C VAL A 86 -4.01 -6.01 -2.65
N GLN A 87 -5.08 -6.79 -2.56
CA GLN A 87 -6.44 -6.27 -2.71
C GLN A 87 -7.01 -5.98 -1.34
N LEU A 88 -7.35 -4.70 -1.12
CA LEU A 88 -7.98 -4.29 0.12
C LEU A 88 -9.41 -4.80 0.19
N HIS A 89 -9.90 -5.03 1.42
CA HIS A 89 -11.27 -5.41 1.66
C HIS A 89 -12.27 -4.45 1.01
N GLU A 90 -11.92 -3.16 0.95
CA GLU A 90 -12.74 -2.09 0.38
C GLU A 90 -12.72 -2.05 -1.15
N GLY A 91 -11.88 -2.85 -1.81
CA GLY A 91 -11.84 -2.99 -3.26
C GLY A 91 -10.55 -2.56 -3.95
N PRO A 92 -9.92 -1.44 -3.60
CA PRO A 92 -8.69 -1.02 -4.28
C PRO A 92 -7.55 -2.00 -4.13
N ARG A 93 -6.67 -2.03 -5.13
CA ARG A 93 -5.43 -2.81 -5.08
C ARG A 93 -4.26 -1.85 -4.94
N LEU A 94 -3.23 -2.28 -4.24
CA LEU A 94 -2.00 -1.49 -4.12
C LEU A 94 -0.78 -2.41 -4.10
N LEU A 95 0.34 -1.86 -4.59
CA LEU A 95 1.63 -2.53 -4.49
C LEU A 95 2.26 -2.17 -3.15
N THR A 96 2.78 -3.18 -2.48
CA THR A 96 3.34 -3.01 -1.14
C THR A 96 4.42 -4.08 -0.89
N ASN A 97 4.91 -4.12 0.33
CA ASN A 97 5.81 -5.16 0.79
C ASN A 97 5.16 -5.88 1.97
N ILE A 98 5.32 -7.20 2.01
CA ILE A 98 4.87 -8.01 3.15
C ILE A 98 6.08 -8.21 4.06
N THR A 99 5.97 -7.72 5.29
CA THR A 99 7.09 -7.75 6.22
C THR A 99 7.34 -9.16 6.77
N ASP A 100 8.62 -9.54 6.84
CA ASP A 100 9.09 -10.78 7.47
C ASP A 100 8.43 -12.06 6.92
N ALA A 101 8.14 -12.11 5.63
CA ALA A 101 7.33 -13.20 5.09
C ALA A 101 7.77 -13.70 3.71
N ASN A 102 9.02 -13.47 3.28
CA ASN A 102 9.46 -13.83 1.93
C ASN A 102 9.22 -15.30 1.59
N ASP A 103 9.36 -16.20 2.57
CA ASP A 103 9.23 -17.64 2.36
C ASP A 103 7.83 -18.17 2.63
N SER A 104 6.91 -17.30 3.05
CA SER A 104 5.58 -17.71 3.52
C SER A 104 4.44 -17.13 2.68
N LEU A 105 4.75 -16.53 1.54
CA LEU A 105 3.74 -15.87 0.71
C LEU A 105 2.97 -16.89 -0.10
N VAL A 106 1.63 -16.81 -0.02
CA VAL A 106 0.73 -17.65 -0.82
C VAL A 106 -0.42 -16.78 -1.34
N ALA A 107 -0.98 -17.16 -2.47
CA ALA A 107 -2.12 -16.46 -3.05
C ALA A 107 -3.31 -16.51 -2.08
N GLU A 108 -4.05 -15.41 -2.02
CA GLU A 108 -5.24 -15.24 -1.17
C GLU A 108 -4.94 -15.20 0.33
N ALA A 109 -3.66 -15.21 0.74
CA ALA A 109 -3.34 -15.11 2.16
C ALA A 109 -3.83 -13.78 2.73
N PRO A 110 -4.49 -13.80 3.90
CA PRO A 110 -4.94 -12.56 4.53
C PRO A 110 -3.76 -11.76 5.06
N VAL A 111 -3.85 -10.45 4.91
CA VAL A 111 -2.83 -9.51 5.38
C VAL A 111 -3.49 -8.36 6.12
N GLU A 112 -2.71 -7.70 6.96
CA GLU A 112 -3.14 -6.51 7.67
C GLU A 112 -2.08 -5.42 7.60
N LEU A 113 -2.52 -4.17 7.69
CA LEU A 113 -1.64 -3.01 7.62
C LEU A 113 -0.59 -3.05 8.74
N ASN A 114 0.65 -2.80 8.34
CA ASN A 114 1.78 -2.68 9.24
C ASN A 114 2.61 -1.48 8.81
N VAL A 115 2.22 -0.30 9.27
CA VAL A 115 2.88 0.95 8.88
C VAL A 115 4.34 0.91 9.31
N GLN A 116 5.23 1.22 8.38
CA GLN A 116 6.66 1.31 8.67
C GLN A 116 7.20 2.66 8.22
N TRP A 117 8.19 3.15 8.92
CA TRP A 117 8.80 4.44 8.64
C TRP A 117 10.12 4.28 7.90
N GLU A 118 10.29 5.09 6.87
CA GLU A 118 11.55 5.27 6.16
C GLU A 118 11.94 6.73 6.35
N GLY A 119 12.84 7.01 7.31
CA GLY A 119 13.11 8.38 7.70
C GLY A 119 11.85 9.05 8.24
N ASP A 120 11.41 10.11 7.59
CA ASP A 120 10.24 10.88 8.00
C ASP A 120 8.94 10.45 7.28
N VAL A 121 9.01 9.41 6.46
CA VAL A 121 7.87 8.97 5.66
C VAL A 121 7.28 7.67 6.22
N ALA A 122 5.98 7.68 6.50
CA ALA A 122 5.23 6.49 6.89
C ALA A 122 4.74 5.78 5.63
N LEU A 123 5.02 4.49 5.52
CA LEU A 123 4.67 3.69 4.34
C LEU A 123 3.65 2.63 4.70
N ALA A 124 2.70 2.41 3.79
CA ALA A 124 1.73 1.34 3.93
C ALA A 124 2.38 0.01 3.53
N ARG A 125 2.85 -0.72 4.52
CA ARG A 125 3.31 -2.10 4.36
C ARG A 125 2.32 -3.00 5.06
N PHE A 126 2.40 -4.28 4.78
CA PHE A 126 1.47 -5.25 5.33
C PHE A 126 2.24 -6.41 5.94
N ARG A 127 1.58 -7.14 6.81
CA ARG A 127 2.09 -8.38 7.40
C ARG A 127 1.03 -9.46 7.22
N LEU A 128 1.45 -10.72 7.26
CA LEU A 128 0.49 -11.82 7.24
C LEU A 128 -0.39 -11.71 8.48
N ALA A 129 -1.71 -11.78 8.27
CA ALA A 129 -2.66 -11.76 9.37
C ALA A 129 -2.80 -13.17 9.95
N PRO A 130 -3.08 -13.29 11.26
CA PRO A 130 -3.37 -14.59 11.84
C PRO A 130 -4.57 -15.22 11.15
N ALA A 131 -4.53 -16.55 10.97
CA ALA A 131 -5.69 -17.30 10.49
C ALA A 131 -6.79 -17.22 11.55
N SER A 132 -7.97 -16.81 11.13
CA SER A 132 -9.12 -16.70 12.02
C SER A 132 -9.96 -17.98 11.99
#